data_5ccc0db709beb0e8a13f6082a83d8a6e
#
_entry.id   5ccc0db709beb0e8a13f6082a83d8a6e
#
_cell.length_a   1.000
_cell.length_b   1.000
_cell.length_c   1.000
_cell.angle_alpha   90.00
_cell.angle_beta   90.00
_cell.angle_gamma   90.00
#
_symmetry.space_group_name_H-M   'P 1'
#
loop_
_entity.id
_entity.type
_entity.pdbx_description
1 polymer ?
#
loop_
_entity_poly.entity_id
_entity_poly.type
_entity_poly.pdbx_seq_one_letter_code
_entity_poly.pdbx_strand_id
1 'polypeptide(L)'
;MCSPSGPTRIFLPVVFMLTVTPLALAQRAAGTSEFGPVMTAYLGYLHNEQEVVDDRVSRREISGAYYRRNSNRIQALRQMAIRLVRQSNNDYVPELEAVTFDEFRTIFERPPKPSSFRQDEVIANKFRYLGSVHTGDTFYLFARLDPYEQAELLQREAKAKGTPDNPTAQRVGESTTRARRAVPK
;
A
#
# COMPACT_ATOMS: atom_id res chain seq x y z
N MET A 1 -16.14 -36.32 -92.91
CA MET A 1 -14.68 -36.36 -92.96
C MET A 1 -14.20 -35.67 -91.68
N CYS A 2 -13.74 -36.45 -90.77
CA CYS A 2 -13.48 -36.06 -89.39
C CYS A 2 -12.09 -35.50 -89.21
N SER A 3 -12.00 -34.43 -88.47
CA SER A 3 -10.75 -33.93 -87.93
C SER A 3 -10.78 -34.08 -86.41
N PRO A 4 -9.80 -34.73 -85.78
CA PRO A 4 -9.75 -34.76 -84.29
C PRO A 4 -8.88 -33.66 -83.75
N SER A 5 -9.44 -32.85 -82.88
CA SER A 5 -8.75 -31.87 -82.07
C SER A 5 -8.10 -32.55 -80.85
N GLY A 6 -6.78 -32.36 -80.68
CA GLY A 6 -6.03 -32.86 -79.54
C GLY A 6 -6.20 -32.02 -78.29
N PRO A 7 -6.09 -32.62 -77.12
CA PRO A 7 -6.22 -31.88 -75.86
C PRO A 7 -4.92 -31.18 -75.48
N THR A 8 -5.02 -29.88 -75.34
CA THR A 8 -3.96 -29.02 -74.77
C THR A 8 -3.85 -29.25 -73.26
N ARG A 9 -2.73 -29.85 -72.86
CA ARG A 9 -2.39 -30.00 -71.43
C ARG A 9 -1.89 -28.66 -70.85
N ILE A 10 -2.73 -28.04 -70.06
CA ILE A 10 -2.35 -26.88 -69.31
C ILE A 10 -1.62 -27.35 -68.03
N PHE A 11 -0.30 -27.05 -67.95
CA PHE A 11 0.49 -27.22 -66.76
C PHE A 11 0.23 -26.03 -65.89
N LEU A 12 -0.43 -26.24 -64.71
CA LEU A 12 -0.63 -25.25 -63.67
C LEU A 12 0.58 -25.31 -62.72
N PRO A 13 1.40 -24.24 -62.57
CA PRO A 13 2.44 -24.23 -61.57
C PRO A 13 1.80 -24.01 -60.19
N VAL A 14 1.91 -25.00 -59.32
CA VAL A 14 1.58 -24.87 -57.91
C VAL A 14 2.63 -24.00 -57.26
N VAL A 15 2.32 -22.71 -57.08
CA VAL A 15 3.12 -21.81 -56.29
C VAL A 15 2.85 -22.12 -54.80
N PHE A 16 3.81 -22.78 -54.16
CA PHE A 16 3.81 -23.06 -52.75
C PHE A 16 4.19 -21.76 -52.01
N MET A 17 3.16 -20.96 -51.65
CA MET A 17 3.36 -19.77 -50.82
C MET A 17 3.65 -20.21 -49.38
N LEU A 18 4.95 -20.19 -49.00
CA LEU A 18 5.37 -20.30 -47.61
C LEU A 18 4.87 -19.06 -46.88
N THR A 19 3.77 -19.15 -46.15
CA THR A 19 3.32 -18.13 -45.21
C THR A 19 4.21 -18.19 -43.98
N VAL A 20 5.22 -17.34 -43.97
CA VAL A 20 5.96 -17.00 -42.74
C VAL A 20 5.00 -16.23 -41.84
N THR A 21 4.36 -16.94 -40.91
CA THR A 21 3.62 -16.28 -39.83
C THR A 21 4.61 -15.58 -38.90
N PRO A 22 4.57 -14.25 -38.76
CA PRO A 22 5.41 -13.58 -37.77
C PRO A 22 4.92 -13.98 -36.38
N LEU A 23 5.78 -14.62 -35.59
CA LEU A 23 5.64 -14.78 -34.15
C LEU A 23 5.77 -13.37 -33.46
N ALA A 24 4.83 -12.49 -33.75
CA ALA A 24 4.78 -11.15 -33.20
C ALA A 24 3.69 -11.04 -32.11
N LEU A 25 3.51 -12.05 -31.27
CA LEU A 25 2.50 -12.05 -30.20
C LEU A 25 3.07 -12.06 -28.79
N ALA A 26 4.39 -11.90 -28.62
CA ALA A 26 5.01 -11.90 -27.30
C ALA A 26 5.44 -10.52 -26.79
N GLN A 27 5.10 -9.41 -27.44
CA GLN A 27 5.41 -8.06 -26.98
C GLN A 27 4.17 -7.23 -26.63
N ARG A 28 3.14 -7.88 -26.13
CA ARG A 28 2.01 -7.15 -25.56
C ARG A 28 2.11 -7.12 -24.05
N ALA A 29 2.97 -6.26 -23.51
CA ALA A 29 2.88 -5.77 -22.13
C ALA A 29 3.99 -4.76 -21.79
N ALA A 30 4.46 -3.98 -22.74
CA ALA A 30 5.13 -2.73 -22.39
C ALA A 30 4.20 -1.56 -22.71
N GLY A 31 2.91 -1.70 -22.37
CA GLY A 31 2.08 -0.56 -22.13
C GLY A 31 2.68 0.14 -20.91
N THR A 32 3.07 1.40 -21.06
CA THR A 32 3.41 2.28 -19.96
C THR A 32 2.29 2.18 -18.93
N SER A 33 2.46 1.32 -17.92
CA SER A 33 1.52 1.26 -16.81
C SER A 33 1.59 2.64 -16.17
N GLU A 34 0.45 3.29 -15.98
CA GLU A 34 0.34 4.57 -15.27
C GLU A 34 1.08 4.53 -13.92
N PHE A 35 1.32 3.34 -13.40
CA PHE A 35 1.93 3.08 -12.12
C PHE A 35 3.19 2.24 -12.25
N GLY A 36 4.09 2.37 -11.32
CA GLY A 36 5.28 1.53 -11.21
C GLY A 36 4.98 0.09 -10.84
N PRO A 37 6.02 -0.78 -10.78
CA PRO A 37 5.86 -2.21 -10.58
C PRO A 37 5.22 -2.58 -9.23
N VAL A 38 5.52 -1.85 -8.14
CA VAL A 38 4.97 -2.14 -6.81
C VAL A 38 3.47 -1.88 -6.78
N MET A 39 3.05 -0.72 -7.25
CA MET A 39 1.64 -0.37 -7.32
C MET A 39 0.87 -1.29 -8.27
N THR A 40 1.45 -1.64 -9.41
CA THR A 40 0.85 -2.59 -10.36
C THR A 40 0.65 -3.97 -9.72
N ALA A 41 1.64 -4.48 -8.98
CA ALA A 41 1.53 -5.74 -8.25
C ALA A 41 0.44 -5.67 -7.15
N TYR A 42 0.38 -4.56 -6.41
CA TYR A 42 -0.64 -4.37 -5.38
C TYR A 42 -2.07 -4.32 -5.97
N LEU A 43 -2.25 -3.62 -7.09
CA LEU A 43 -3.55 -3.60 -7.80
C LEU A 43 -3.93 -4.98 -8.34
N GLY A 44 -2.96 -5.76 -8.82
CA GLY A 44 -3.14 -7.14 -9.22
C GLY A 44 -3.58 -8.03 -8.05
N TYR A 45 -2.95 -7.88 -6.89
CA TYR A 45 -3.35 -8.56 -5.66
C TYR A 45 -4.81 -8.24 -5.29
N LEU A 46 -5.21 -6.97 -5.26
CA LEU A 46 -6.59 -6.57 -4.96
C LEU A 46 -7.61 -7.09 -5.98
N HIS A 47 -7.19 -7.22 -7.26
CA HIS A 47 -8.03 -7.83 -8.29
C HIS A 47 -8.26 -9.32 -8.00
N ASN A 48 -7.20 -10.07 -7.69
CA ASN A 48 -7.31 -11.48 -7.33
C ASN A 48 -8.16 -11.70 -6.07
N GLU A 49 -8.04 -10.84 -5.06
CA GLU A 49 -8.89 -10.88 -3.86
C GLU A 49 -10.38 -10.68 -4.23
N GLN A 50 -10.67 -9.77 -5.16
CA GLN A 50 -12.05 -9.57 -5.64
C GLN A 50 -12.57 -10.83 -6.36
N GLU A 51 -11.76 -11.46 -7.21
CA GLU A 51 -12.15 -12.71 -7.90
C GLU A 51 -12.47 -13.84 -6.91
N VAL A 52 -11.67 -13.96 -5.83
CA VAL A 52 -11.93 -14.93 -4.76
C VAL A 52 -13.29 -14.67 -4.09
N VAL A 53 -13.58 -13.42 -3.79
CA VAL A 53 -14.86 -13.04 -3.15
C VAL A 53 -16.04 -13.26 -4.10
N ASP A 54 -15.88 -12.98 -5.40
CA ASP A 54 -16.88 -13.21 -6.45
C ASP A 54 -17.16 -14.71 -6.63
N ASP A 55 -16.12 -15.54 -6.63
CA ASP A 55 -16.26 -16.99 -6.72
C ASP A 55 -16.98 -17.56 -5.48
N ARG A 56 -16.63 -17.11 -4.27
CA ARG A 56 -17.26 -17.58 -3.03
C ARG A 56 -18.74 -17.21 -2.93
N VAL A 57 -19.13 -16.02 -3.40
CA VAL A 57 -20.56 -15.65 -3.41
C VAL A 57 -21.33 -16.44 -4.47
N SER A 58 -20.73 -16.72 -5.63
CA SER A 58 -21.34 -17.53 -6.67
C SER A 58 -21.65 -18.96 -6.21
N ARG A 59 -20.76 -19.54 -5.40
CA ARG A 59 -20.91 -20.85 -4.77
C ARG A 59 -21.78 -20.82 -3.49
N ARG A 60 -22.31 -19.65 -3.11
CA ARG A 60 -23.12 -19.46 -1.90
C ARG A 60 -22.38 -19.80 -0.60
N GLU A 61 -21.05 -19.70 -0.58
CA GLU A 61 -20.22 -19.91 0.61
C GLU A 61 -20.26 -18.71 1.56
N ILE A 62 -20.55 -17.52 1.03
CA ILE A 62 -20.65 -16.29 1.80
C ILE A 62 -22.00 -15.60 1.56
N SER A 63 -22.44 -14.80 2.55
CA SER A 63 -23.66 -14.02 2.42
C SER A 63 -23.47 -12.81 1.50
N GLY A 64 -24.56 -12.34 0.87
CA GLY A 64 -24.51 -11.12 0.05
C GLY A 64 -24.11 -9.85 0.84
N ALA A 65 -24.37 -9.81 2.15
CA ALA A 65 -23.94 -8.71 3.02
C ALA A 65 -22.41 -8.73 3.20
N TYR A 66 -21.84 -9.91 3.48
CA TYR A 66 -20.41 -10.12 3.58
C TYR A 66 -19.70 -9.80 2.24
N TYR A 67 -20.26 -10.27 1.13
CA TYR A 67 -19.78 -9.96 -0.22
C TYR A 67 -19.67 -8.45 -0.45
N ARG A 68 -20.78 -7.71 -0.24
CA ARG A 68 -20.80 -6.25 -0.44
C ARG A 68 -19.76 -5.54 0.42
N ARG A 69 -19.66 -5.89 1.71
CA ARG A 69 -18.68 -5.27 2.62
C ARG A 69 -17.24 -5.49 2.16
N ASN A 70 -16.88 -6.72 1.74
CA ASN A 70 -15.53 -7.00 1.27
C ASN A 70 -15.21 -6.34 -0.08
N SER A 71 -16.14 -6.35 -1.03
CA SER A 71 -15.96 -5.65 -2.30
C SER A 71 -15.79 -4.14 -2.10
N ASN A 72 -16.58 -3.53 -1.22
CA ASN A 72 -16.44 -2.12 -0.85
C ASN A 72 -15.09 -1.84 -0.19
N ARG A 73 -14.61 -2.74 0.68
CA ARG A 73 -13.28 -2.65 1.32
C ARG A 73 -12.15 -2.69 0.29
N ILE A 74 -12.20 -3.65 -0.64
CA ILE A 74 -11.22 -3.76 -1.73
C ILE A 74 -11.19 -2.49 -2.57
N GLN A 75 -12.35 -1.92 -2.87
CA GLN A 75 -12.44 -0.64 -3.57
C GLN A 75 -11.85 0.53 -2.75
N ALA A 76 -12.09 0.57 -1.44
CA ALA A 76 -11.53 1.60 -0.57
C ALA A 76 -9.99 1.52 -0.51
N LEU A 77 -9.43 0.32 -0.38
CA LEU A 77 -7.99 0.05 -0.44
C LEU A 77 -7.39 0.51 -1.77
N ARG A 78 -8.02 0.13 -2.88
CA ARG A 78 -7.61 0.53 -4.23
C ARG A 78 -7.56 2.05 -4.40
N GLN A 79 -8.62 2.74 -3.99
CA GLN A 79 -8.69 4.21 -4.08
C GLN A 79 -7.61 4.88 -3.24
N MET A 80 -7.36 4.37 -2.02
CA MET A 80 -6.32 4.94 -1.15
C MET A 80 -4.93 4.70 -1.71
N ALA A 81 -4.61 3.50 -2.18
CA ALA A 81 -3.31 3.19 -2.77
C ALA A 81 -3.01 4.11 -3.99
N ILE A 82 -4.00 4.26 -4.89
CA ILE A 82 -3.88 5.18 -6.03
C ILE A 82 -3.63 6.62 -5.56
N ARG A 83 -4.36 7.07 -4.54
CA ARG A 83 -4.19 8.41 -3.97
C ARG A 83 -2.78 8.61 -3.41
N LEU A 84 -2.28 7.66 -2.62
CA LEU A 84 -0.96 7.72 -2.02
C LEU A 84 0.16 7.81 -3.07
N VAL A 85 0.15 6.92 -4.06
CA VAL A 85 1.17 6.91 -5.12
C VAL A 85 1.14 8.20 -5.93
N ARG A 86 -0.04 8.73 -6.26
CA ARG A 86 -0.17 10.01 -6.97
C ARG A 86 0.29 11.21 -6.13
N GLN A 87 0.02 11.21 -4.83
CA GLN A 87 0.41 12.31 -3.93
C GLN A 87 1.90 12.30 -3.61
N SER A 88 2.48 11.11 -3.40
CA SER A 88 3.90 10.96 -3.08
C SER A 88 4.81 11.00 -4.32
N ASN A 89 4.24 10.82 -5.51
CA ASN A 89 4.98 10.59 -6.75
C ASN A 89 6.04 9.47 -6.62
N ASN A 90 5.73 8.46 -5.80
CA ASN A 90 6.61 7.35 -5.47
C ASN A 90 5.82 6.04 -5.60
N ASP A 91 6.43 5.01 -6.19
CA ASP A 91 5.85 3.67 -6.35
C ASP A 91 5.96 2.85 -5.05
N TYR A 92 5.56 3.43 -3.93
CA TYR A 92 5.54 2.76 -2.63
C TYR A 92 4.12 2.71 -2.07
N VAL A 93 3.69 1.51 -1.71
CA VAL A 93 2.41 1.28 -1.04
C VAL A 93 2.71 0.66 0.32
N PRO A 94 2.40 1.35 1.44
CA PRO A 94 2.53 0.76 2.77
C PRO A 94 1.53 -0.37 2.97
N GLU A 95 1.68 -1.16 4.03
CA GLU A 95 0.66 -2.12 4.44
C GLU A 95 -0.61 -1.36 4.86
N LEU A 96 -1.66 -1.49 4.03
CA LEU A 96 -2.92 -0.77 4.22
C LEU A 96 -3.95 -1.64 4.94
N GLU A 97 -4.60 -1.04 5.94
CA GLU A 97 -5.76 -1.59 6.64
C GLU A 97 -6.98 -0.70 6.38
N ALA A 98 -8.08 -1.28 5.93
CA ALA A 98 -9.35 -0.60 5.74
C ALA A 98 -10.40 -1.20 6.67
N VAL A 99 -10.89 -0.45 7.63
CA VAL A 99 -11.85 -0.90 8.63
C VAL A 99 -13.02 0.06 8.75
N THR A 100 -14.19 -0.48 9.01
CA THR A 100 -15.37 0.29 9.37
C THR A 100 -15.36 0.61 10.87
N PHE A 101 -16.18 1.56 11.31
CA PHE A 101 -16.22 1.95 12.73
C PHE A 101 -16.53 0.79 13.69
N ASP A 102 -17.44 -0.10 13.30
CA ASP A 102 -17.79 -1.28 14.07
C ASP A 102 -16.64 -2.29 14.22
N GLU A 103 -15.65 -2.24 13.33
CA GLU A 103 -14.47 -3.11 13.33
C GLU A 103 -13.26 -2.51 14.08
N PHE A 104 -13.34 -1.30 14.61
CA PHE A 104 -12.20 -0.67 15.30
C PHE A 104 -11.67 -1.50 16.48
N ARG A 105 -12.53 -2.27 17.13
CA ARG A 105 -12.14 -3.17 18.22
C ARG A 105 -11.25 -4.34 17.79
N THR A 106 -11.17 -4.62 16.48
CA THR A 106 -10.29 -5.67 15.96
C THR A 106 -8.85 -5.22 15.83
N ILE A 107 -8.63 -3.91 15.66
CA ILE A 107 -7.28 -3.33 15.47
C ILE A 107 -6.81 -2.47 16.66
N PHE A 108 -7.75 -1.96 17.49
CA PHE A 108 -7.43 -1.12 18.65
C PHE A 108 -7.96 -1.73 19.94
N GLU A 109 -7.12 -1.86 20.94
CA GLU A 109 -7.53 -2.25 22.31
C GLU A 109 -8.52 -1.23 22.91
N ARG A 110 -8.26 0.05 22.67
CA ARG A 110 -9.11 1.17 23.06
C ARG A 110 -9.47 1.99 21.82
N PRO A 111 -10.63 1.70 21.20
CA PRO A 111 -11.02 2.35 19.95
C PRO A 111 -11.17 3.85 20.13
N PRO A 112 -10.44 4.68 19.39
CA PRO A 112 -10.62 6.11 19.39
C PRO A 112 -11.92 6.48 18.66
N LYS A 113 -12.42 7.69 18.90
CA LYS A 113 -13.60 8.21 18.19
C LYS A 113 -13.16 8.64 16.79
N PRO A 114 -13.95 8.31 15.72
CA PRO A 114 -13.61 8.71 14.36
C PRO A 114 -13.40 10.20 14.18
N SER A 115 -14.13 11.02 14.92
CA SER A 115 -14.02 12.48 14.87
C SER A 115 -12.70 13.03 15.47
N SER A 116 -11.95 12.21 16.20
CA SER A 116 -10.65 12.63 16.76
C SER A 116 -9.48 12.44 15.81
N PHE A 117 -9.66 11.71 14.72
CA PHE A 117 -8.56 11.40 13.79
C PHE A 117 -8.12 12.64 13.02
N ARG A 118 -6.82 12.85 12.98
CA ARG A 118 -6.18 13.81 12.10
C ARG A 118 -5.38 13.05 11.04
N GLN A 119 -5.38 13.57 9.83
CA GLN A 119 -4.58 12.97 8.75
C GLN A 119 -3.11 12.89 9.18
N ASP A 120 -2.46 11.78 8.83
CA ASP A 120 -1.07 11.46 9.16
C ASP A 120 -0.76 11.28 10.66
N GLU A 121 -1.78 11.31 11.53
CA GLU A 121 -1.63 11.03 12.95
C GLU A 121 -1.29 9.57 13.20
N VAL A 122 -0.31 9.34 14.09
CA VAL A 122 0.05 7.99 14.53
C VAL A 122 -0.81 7.61 15.73
N ILE A 123 -1.49 6.47 15.63
CA ILE A 123 -2.41 5.95 16.64
C ILE A 123 -1.86 4.65 17.21
N ALA A 124 -1.84 4.59 18.54
CA ALA A 124 -1.36 3.42 19.31
C ALA A 124 0.06 2.97 18.91
N ASN A 125 0.91 3.85 18.38
CA ASN A 125 2.27 3.57 17.91
C ASN A 125 2.36 2.43 16.87
N LYS A 126 1.25 2.10 16.22
CA LYS A 126 1.15 1.01 15.25
C LYS A 126 0.60 1.44 13.91
N PHE A 127 -0.27 2.43 13.89
CA PHE A 127 -1.01 2.81 12.69
C PHE A 127 -0.91 4.31 12.44
N ARG A 128 -0.71 4.68 11.17
CA ARG A 128 -0.84 6.06 10.69
C ARG A 128 -2.18 6.21 9.98
N TYR A 129 -3.00 7.14 10.43
CA TYR A 129 -4.29 7.41 9.79
C TYR A 129 -4.12 8.17 8.47
N LEU A 130 -4.64 7.60 7.38
CA LEU A 130 -4.51 8.16 6.03
C LEU A 130 -5.75 8.93 5.56
N GLY A 131 -6.88 8.70 6.21
CA GLY A 131 -8.15 9.30 5.83
C GLY A 131 -9.28 8.28 5.75
N SER A 132 -10.45 8.74 5.30
CA SER A 132 -11.60 7.87 5.06
C SER A 132 -11.98 7.84 3.57
N VAL A 133 -12.58 6.72 3.16
CA VAL A 133 -13.13 6.50 1.82
C VAL A 133 -14.54 5.93 1.98
N HIS A 134 -15.47 6.46 1.20
CA HIS A 134 -16.84 5.98 1.17
C HIS A 134 -17.09 5.17 -0.11
N THR A 135 -17.37 3.88 0.04
CA THR A 135 -17.65 2.93 -1.05
C THR A 135 -18.87 2.08 -0.73
N GLY A 136 -19.98 2.75 -0.39
CA GLY A 136 -21.16 2.10 0.19
C GLY A 136 -21.14 2.12 1.71
N ASP A 137 -20.05 1.66 2.33
CA ASP A 137 -19.72 1.87 3.74
C ASP A 137 -18.63 2.95 3.86
N THR A 138 -18.47 3.51 5.07
CA THR A 138 -17.35 4.41 5.36
C THR A 138 -16.21 3.60 5.94
N PHE A 139 -15.11 3.48 5.18
CA PHE A 139 -13.87 2.85 5.62
C PHE A 139 -12.87 3.91 6.09
N TYR A 140 -12.27 3.66 7.24
CA TYR A 140 -11.14 4.39 7.77
C TYR A 140 -9.87 3.63 7.39
N LEU A 141 -8.94 4.32 6.74
CA LEU A 141 -7.73 3.71 6.21
C LEU A 141 -6.52 4.09 7.03
N PHE A 142 -5.76 3.06 7.34
CA PHE A 142 -4.55 3.16 8.14
C PHE A 142 -3.40 2.52 7.38
N ALA A 143 -2.20 3.12 7.49
CA ALA A 143 -0.95 2.45 7.15
C ALA A 143 -0.39 1.84 8.42
N ARG A 144 -0.06 0.56 8.39
CA ARG A 144 0.68 -0.07 9.49
C ARG A 144 2.12 0.43 9.45
N LEU A 145 2.62 0.91 10.58
CA LEU A 145 4.00 1.32 10.72
C LEU A 145 4.91 0.09 10.71
N ASP A 146 6.07 0.21 10.09
CA ASP A 146 7.04 -0.86 10.15
C ASP A 146 7.63 -1.03 11.57
N PRO A 147 8.24 -2.19 11.88
CA PRO A 147 8.78 -2.45 13.22
C PRO A 147 9.85 -1.44 13.67
N TYR A 148 10.61 -0.87 12.73
CA TYR A 148 11.65 0.12 13.06
C TYR A 148 11.03 1.46 13.42
N GLU A 149 10.05 1.93 12.65
CA GLU A 149 9.27 3.14 12.98
C GLU A 149 8.59 3.00 14.34
N GLN A 150 7.99 1.84 14.65
CA GLN A 150 7.37 1.57 15.94
C GLN A 150 8.40 1.62 17.08
N ALA A 151 9.57 1.00 16.92
CA ALA A 151 10.64 1.01 17.91
C ALA A 151 11.18 2.43 18.17
N GLU A 152 11.36 3.22 17.12
CA GLU A 152 11.82 4.61 17.24
C GLU A 152 10.82 5.48 18.00
N LEU A 153 9.52 5.33 17.74
CA LEU A 153 8.48 6.06 18.47
C LEU A 153 8.48 5.71 19.96
N LEU A 154 8.59 4.42 20.30
CA LEU A 154 8.68 3.97 21.69
C LEU A 154 9.91 4.53 22.40
N GLN A 155 11.06 4.59 21.72
CA GLN A 155 12.28 5.18 22.29
C GLN A 155 12.12 6.70 22.52
N ARG A 156 11.48 7.41 21.60
CA ARG A 156 11.20 8.85 21.76
C ARG A 156 10.29 9.11 22.94
N GLU A 157 9.23 8.30 23.11
CA GLU A 157 8.33 8.41 24.26
C GLU A 157 9.03 8.10 25.58
N ALA A 158 9.88 7.07 25.61
CA ALA A 158 10.65 6.71 26.79
C ALA A 158 11.60 7.84 27.20
N LYS A 159 12.29 8.48 26.23
CA LYS A 159 13.15 9.63 26.48
C LYS A 159 12.36 10.84 26.99
N ALA A 160 11.17 11.10 26.42
CA ALA A 160 10.32 12.21 26.86
C ALA A 160 9.79 12.01 28.28
N LYS A 161 9.52 10.77 28.69
CA LYS A 161 9.09 10.44 30.06
C LYS A 161 10.26 10.36 31.05
N GLY A 162 11.48 10.12 30.58
CA GLY A 162 12.68 9.94 31.42
C GLY A 162 13.51 11.20 31.66
N THR A 163 13.10 12.35 31.13
CA THR A 163 13.73 13.64 31.48
C THR A 163 12.93 14.26 32.63
N PRO A 164 13.35 14.11 33.90
CA PRO A 164 12.80 14.94 34.97
C PRO A 164 13.30 16.35 34.68
N ASP A 165 12.39 17.28 34.47
CA ASP A 165 12.62 18.69 34.58
C ASP A 165 13.10 18.96 36.03
N ASN A 166 14.42 18.93 36.25
CA ASN A 166 15.02 19.40 37.44
C ASN A 166 15.86 20.65 37.08
N PRO A 167 15.24 21.85 37.10
CA PRO A 167 15.97 23.11 36.89
C PRO A 167 16.78 23.53 38.13
N THR A 168 16.92 22.66 39.15
CA THR A 168 17.50 23.07 40.47
C THR A 168 18.92 22.52 40.72
N ALA A 169 19.57 21.85 39.77
CA ALA A 169 20.90 21.25 40.02
C ALA A 169 22.08 22.02 39.41
N GLN A 170 21.95 23.31 39.14
CA GLN A 170 23.06 24.16 38.66
C GLN A 170 23.27 25.43 39.47
N ARG A 171 23.28 25.33 40.82
CA ARG A 171 23.76 26.42 41.69
C ARG A 171 24.30 25.91 43.02
N VAL A 172 25.30 25.03 42.98
CA VAL A 172 26.21 24.84 44.16
C VAL A 172 27.55 24.43 43.59
N GLY A 173 28.53 25.29 43.68
CA GLY A 173 29.93 24.89 43.49
C GLY A 173 30.88 25.88 42.83
N GLU A 174 30.74 27.17 43.15
CA GLU A 174 31.88 28.09 42.99
C GLU A 174 32.13 28.81 44.28
N SER A 175 32.70 28.05 45.25
CA SER A 175 33.36 28.63 46.44
C SER A 175 34.85 28.62 46.19
N THR A 176 35.37 29.72 45.67
CA THR A 176 36.79 30.01 45.54
C THR A 176 37.36 30.24 46.93
N THR A 177 37.96 29.21 47.55
CA THR A 177 38.79 29.35 48.74
C THR A 177 40.17 29.85 48.31
N ARG A 178 40.36 31.18 48.37
CA ARG A 178 41.65 31.87 48.19
C ARG A 178 42.51 31.65 49.44
N ALA A 179 43.46 30.73 49.35
CA ALA A 179 44.46 30.52 50.38
C ALA A 179 45.37 31.75 50.52
N ARG A 180 45.31 32.39 51.71
CA ARG A 180 46.15 33.51 52.10
C ARG A 180 47.52 33.01 52.51
N ARG A 181 48.55 33.23 51.67
CA ARG A 181 49.94 32.90 51.94
C ARG A 181 50.48 33.82 53.00
N ALA A 182 50.83 33.31 54.20
CA ALA A 182 51.55 34.05 55.25
C ALA A 182 53.06 34.07 54.89
N VAL A 183 53.65 35.26 55.03
CA VAL A 183 55.10 35.47 54.85
C VAL A 183 55.69 35.41 56.29
N PRO A 184 56.75 34.66 56.58
CA PRO A 184 57.50 34.72 57.83
C PRO A 184 58.56 35.84 57.78
N LYS A 185 58.79 36.49 58.95
CA LYS A 185 59.93 37.34 59.22
C LYS A 185 61.17 36.52 59.40
#